data_0cb57554bc1ea131507b75713361902a
#
_entry.id   0cb57554bc1ea131507b75713361902a
#
_cell.length_a   1.000
_cell.length_b   1.000
_cell.length_c   1.000
_cell.angle_alpha   90.00
_cell.angle_beta   90.00
_cell.angle_gamma   90.00
#
_symmetry.space_group_name_H-M   'P 1'
#
loop_
_entity.id
_entity.type
_entity.pdbx_description
1 polymer ?
#
loop_
_entity_poly.entity_id
_entity_poly.type
_entity_poly.pdbx_seq_one_letter_code
_entity_poly.pdbx_strand_id
1 'polypeptide(L)'
;MAAAPLDADDLGARARWAAEQVVPADLDVERLRSARRDLDLFGARAMLRALEPVLRDRAVHSVEDITERLKVAARHRWLLRQWLQELARHGALTGDPDSGYRYERELPPTTRNELVQACTDLGYAPELATFVGATNGHLTELVQDRMRVQELLFPGGDMVTAEATYRENAISRYLNHAARELVAGVVTRLRADRSPVRILELGAGVGGTTDDVVAGLTGLPVEYHFTDVSNFFLDAARRRFADRPWMRFAIVDMNADLAQQSRYDLVIASNVLHNAHHIGHTLGELRELLNPGGAVVFIETVVAHSQLLTSVHFLMSPAPGQPHAGAADVRAGTDRIFLTEEEWVGQLTAAGLRPVVVLPAADHPLALLDQRVFAAVRDA
;
A
#
# COMPACT_ATOMS: atom_id res chain seq x y z
N MET A 1 6.87 24.16 -30.09
CA MET A 1 6.93 22.78 -30.63
C MET A 1 6.39 21.90 -29.50
N ALA A 2 5.42 21.03 -29.77
CA ALA A 2 4.96 20.10 -28.76
C ALA A 2 6.10 19.11 -28.43
N ALA A 3 6.29 18.77 -27.14
CA ALA A 3 7.25 17.76 -26.73
C ALA A 3 6.98 16.46 -27.48
N ALA A 4 8.05 15.75 -27.86
CA ALA A 4 7.93 14.43 -28.45
C ALA A 4 7.11 13.51 -27.51
N PRO A 5 6.30 12.58 -28.04
CA PRO A 5 5.55 11.65 -27.21
C PRO A 5 6.51 10.91 -26.27
N LEU A 6 6.02 10.54 -25.07
CA LEU A 6 6.79 9.75 -24.11
C LEU A 6 7.11 8.39 -24.75
N ASP A 7 8.39 8.10 -24.92
CA ASP A 7 8.83 6.76 -25.30
C ASP A 7 8.68 5.85 -24.09
N ALA A 8 7.58 5.09 -24.07
CA ALA A 8 7.21 4.22 -22.98
C ALA A 8 8.22 3.06 -22.81
N ASP A 9 8.78 2.56 -23.92
CA ASP A 9 9.70 1.43 -23.90
C ASP A 9 11.06 1.86 -23.32
N ASP A 10 11.59 3.02 -23.72
CA ASP A 10 12.83 3.57 -23.13
C ASP A 10 12.65 3.90 -21.64
N LEU A 11 11.54 4.55 -21.29
CA LEU A 11 11.25 4.89 -19.89
C LEU A 11 11.13 3.64 -19.01
N GLY A 12 10.40 2.63 -19.48
CA GLY A 12 10.23 1.36 -18.76
C GLY A 12 11.55 0.58 -18.64
N ALA A 13 12.37 0.56 -19.70
CA ALA A 13 13.67 -0.10 -19.69
C ALA A 13 14.63 0.54 -18.68
N ARG A 14 14.69 1.88 -18.64
CA ARG A 14 15.52 2.64 -17.68
C ARG A 14 15.07 2.42 -16.25
N ALA A 15 13.77 2.47 -15.98
CA ALA A 15 13.22 2.24 -14.65
C ALA A 15 13.52 0.81 -14.18
N ARG A 16 13.34 -0.19 -15.03
CA ARG A 16 13.70 -1.58 -14.75
C ARG A 16 15.19 -1.70 -14.44
N TRP A 17 16.04 -1.17 -15.30
CA TRP A 17 17.49 -1.24 -15.10
C TRP A 17 17.90 -0.65 -13.74
N ALA A 18 17.38 0.52 -13.37
CA ALA A 18 17.69 1.16 -12.08
C ALA A 18 17.19 0.33 -10.89
N ALA A 19 16.00 -0.25 -10.98
CA ALA A 19 15.45 -1.10 -9.96
C ALA A 19 16.26 -2.41 -9.78
N GLU A 20 16.77 -2.99 -10.86
CA GLU A 20 17.63 -4.19 -10.81
C GLU A 20 18.94 -3.94 -10.06
N GLN A 21 19.46 -2.71 -10.04
CA GLN A 21 20.72 -2.40 -9.34
C GLN A 21 20.65 -2.58 -7.82
N VAL A 22 19.44 -2.63 -7.24
CA VAL A 22 19.24 -2.80 -5.81
C VAL A 22 18.74 -4.19 -5.42
N VAL A 23 18.52 -5.06 -6.41
CA VAL A 23 18.20 -6.47 -6.16
C VAL A 23 19.48 -7.19 -5.72
N PRO A 24 19.46 -7.91 -4.58
CA PRO A 24 20.61 -8.71 -4.17
C PRO A 24 20.97 -9.74 -5.24
N ALA A 25 22.27 -9.84 -5.58
CA ALA A 25 22.75 -10.79 -6.59
C ALA A 25 22.57 -12.27 -6.20
N ASP A 26 22.43 -12.54 -4.92
CA ASP A 26 22.21 -13.83 -4.30
C ASP A 26 20.76 -14.07 -3.86
N LEU A 27 19.81 -13.36 -4.48
CA LEU A 27 18.38 -13.47 -4.15
C LEU A 27 17.87 -14.90 -4.37
N ASP A 28 17.53 -15.57 -3.28
CA ASP A 28 16.96 -16.93 -3.30
C ASP A 28 15.43 -16.87 -3.33
N VAL A 29 14.84 -17.20 -4.49
CA VAL A 29 13.39 -17.16 -4.71
C VAL A 29 12.64 -18.18 -3.85
N GLU A 30 13.20 -19.36 -3.61
CA GLU A 30 12.54 -20.38 -2.77
C GLU A 30 12.56 -19.95 -1.30
N ARG A 31 13.63 -19.31 -0.86
CA ARG A 31 13.74 -18.71 0.47
C ARG A 31 12.71 -17.59 0.65
N LEU A 32 12.54 -16.70 -0.33
CA LEU A 32 11.49 -15.67 -0.32
C LEU A 32 10.08 -16.29 -0.23
N ARG A 33 9.80 -17.32 -1.03
CA ARG A 33 8.51 -18.03 -1.00
C ARG A 33 8.24 -18.68 0.34
N SER A 34 9.27 -19.30 0.94
CA SER A 34 9.13 -19.90 2.27
C SER A 34 8.85 -18.85 3.32
N ALA A 35 9.69 -17.80 3.37
CA ALA A 35 9.55 -16.70 4.31
C ALA A 35 8.18 -16.00 4.20
N ARG A 36 7.66 -15.83 2.97
CA ARG A 36 6.32 -15.32 2.73
C ARG A 36 5.24 -16.22 3.36
N ARG A 37 5.29 -17.53 3.10
CA ARG A 37 4.35 -18.49 3.69
C ARG A 37 4.42 -18.52 5.22
N ASP A 38 5.62 -18.43 5.79
CA ASP A 38 5.84 -18.43 7.23
C ASP A 38 5.22 -17.17 7.88
N LEU A 39 5.39 -16.01 7.22
CA LEU A 39 4.80 -14.75 7.68
C LEU A 39 3.27 -14.78 7.59
N ASP A 40 2.69 -15.34 6.52
CA ASP A 40 1.25 -15.54 6.37
C ASP A 40 0.70 -16.50 7.43
N LEU A 41 1.40 -17.61 7.69
CA LEU A 41 1.03 -18.56 8.73
C LEU A 41 1.05 -17.90 10.13
N PHE A 42 2.03 -17.03 10.38
CA PHE A 42 2.11 -16.29 11.64
C PHE A 42 0.88 -15.40 11.85
N GLY A 43 0.44 -14.68 10.82
CA GLY A 43 -0.78 -13.87 10.83
C GLY A 43 -2.03 -14.73 11.02
N ALA A 44 -2.18 -15.81 10.25
CA ALA A 44 -3.31 -16.72 10.33
C ALA A 44 -3.45 -17.35 11.73
N ARG A 45 -2.35 -17.75 12.35
CA ARG A 45 -2.37 -18.25 13.73
C ARG A 45 -2.84 -17.20 14.74
N ALA A 46 -2.44 -15.96 14.55
CA ALA A 46 -2.87 -14.88 15.43
C ALA A 46 -4.39 -14.63 15.32
N MET A 47 -4.92 -14.64 14.09
CA MET A 47 -6.37 -14.56 13.84
C MET A 47 -7.11 -15.73 14.53
N LEU A 48 -6.62 -16.96 14.34
CA LEU A 48 -7.24 -18.15 14.92
C LEU A 48 -7.26 -18.07 16.46
N ARG A 49 -6.16 -17.64 17.09
CA ARG A 49 -6.10 -17.43 18.54
C ARG A 49 -7.10 -16.38 19.04
N ALA A 50 -7.28 -15.29 18.29
CA ALA A 50 -8.25 -14.25 18.65
C ALA A 50 -9.70 -14.78 18.58
N LEU A 51 -9.98 -15.72 17.67
CA LEU A 51 -11.30 -16.33 17.47
C LEU A 51 -11.54 -17.57 18.35
N GLU A 52 -10.50 -18.18 18.88
CA GLU A 52 -10.59 -19.41 19.68
C GLU A 52 -11.64 -19.35 20.81
N PRO A 53 -11.74 -18.27 21.61
CA PRO A 53 -12.75 -18.21 22.68
C PRO A 53 -14.20 -18.34 22.19
N VAL A 54 -14.47 -17.96 20.93
CA VAL A 54 -15.79 -18.02 20.31
C VAL A 54 -16.05 -19.36 19.63
N LEU A 55 -15.00 -19.96 19.01
CA LEU A 55 -15.13 -21.14 18.15
C LEU A 55 -14.79 -22.47 18.85
N ARG A 56 -14.47 -22.44 20.13
CA ARG A 56 -13.99 -23.59 20.93
C ARG A 56 -14.99 -24.75 21.01
N ASP A 57 -16.28 -24.47 20.94
CA ASP A 57 -17.35 -25.46 20.99
C ASP A 57 -17.50 -26.27 19.70
N ARG A 58 -16.77 -25.89 18.64
CA ARG A 58 -16.83 -26.50 17.30
C ARG A 58 -18.23 -26.50 16.66
N ALA A 59 -19.14 -25.69 17.17
CA ALA A 59 -20.41 -25.44 16.51
C ALA A 59 -20.23 -24.54 15.28
N VAL A 60 -21.27 -24.49 14.44
CA VAL A 60 -21.34 -23.51 13.35
C VAL A 60 -21.81 -22.18 13.93
N HIS A 61 -21.07 -21.11 13.67
CA HIS A 61 -21.40 -19.75 14.09
C HIS A 61 -21.55 -18.85 12.89
N SER A 62 -22.59 -18.02 12.87
CA SER A 62 -22.72 -16.98 11.83
C SER A 62 -21.66 -15.89 12.05
N VAL A 63 -21.42 -15.09 11.03
CA VAL A 63 -20.51 -13.93 11.10
C VAL A 63 -20.99 -12.95 12.19
N GLU A 64 -22.32 -12.78 12.32
CA GLU A 64 -22.94 -11.92 13.32
C GLU A 64 -22.71 -12.45 14.74
N ASP A 65 -22.91 -13.75 14.98
CA ASP A 65 -22.65 -14.37 16.30
C ASP A 65 -21.18 -14.21 16.71
N ILE A 66 -20.24 -14.46 15.78
CA ILE A 66 -18.80 -14.26 16.01
C ILE A 66 -18.51 -12.77 16.31
N THR A 67 -19.10 -11.85 15.55
CA THR A 67 -18.94 -10.40 15.72
C THR A 67 -19.38 -9.95 17.10
N GLU A 68 -20.54 -10.42 17.57
CA GLU A 68 -21.10 -10.06 18.87
C GLU A 68 -20.28 -10.65 20.03
N ARG A 69 -19.95 -11.94 19.96
CA ARG A 69 -19.18 -12.63 21.01
C ARG A 69 -17.77 -12.08 21.15
N LEU A 70 -17.12 -11.78 20.04
CA LEU A 70 -15.78 -11.17 20.04
C LEU A 70 -15.84 -9.66 20.32
N LYS A 71 -17.03 -9.03 20.33
CA LYS A 71 -17.26 -7.58 20.52
C LYS A 71 -16.50 -6.75 19.50
N VAL A 72 -16.57 -7.15 18.24
CA VAL A 72 -15.88 -6.46 17.14
C VAL A 72 -16.47 -5.07 16.95
N ALA A 73 -15.61 -4.05 16.95
CA ALA A 73 -16.03 -2.69 16.69
C ALA A 73 -16.61 -2.55 15.26
N ALA A 74 -17.64 -1.73 15.10
CA ALA A 74 -18.37 -1.61 13.83
C ALA A 74 -17.45 -1.33 12.64
N ARG A 75 -16.43 -0.48 12.82
CA ARG A 75 -15.46 -0.13 11.78
C ARG A 75 -14.52 -1.27 11.36
N HIS A 76 -14.40 -2.33 12.19
CA HIS A 76 -13.52 -3.48 11.94
C HIS A 76 -14.26 -4.74 11.49
N ARG A 77 -15.59 -4.71 11.30
CA ARG A 77 -16.38 -5.88 10.89
C ARG A 77 -15.95 -6.44 9.53
N TRP A 78 -15.56 -5.57 8.60
CA TRP A 78 -15.02 -5.97 7.31
C TRP A 78 -13.74 -6.80 7.47
N LEU A 79 -12.87 -6.41 8.40
CA LEU A 79 -11.61 -7.09 8.69
C LEU A 79 -11.84 -8.47 9.30
N LEU A 80 -12.82 -8.59 10.21
CA LEU A 80 -13.24 -9.91 10.72
C LEU A 80 -13.69 -10.83 9.60
N ARG A 81 -14.49 -10.36 8.62
CA ARG A 81 -14.92 -11.18 7.49
C ARG A 81 -13.72 -11.63 6.65
N GLN A 82 -12.74 -10.78 6.44
CA GLN A 82 -11.48 -11.16 5.80
C GLN A 82 -10.71 -12.23 6.60
N TRP A 83 -10.65 -12.11 7.94
CA TRP A 83 -10.02 -13.14 8.79
C TRP A 83 -10.71 -14.50 8.65
N LEU A 84 -12.02 -14.54 8.65
CA LEU A 84 -12.78 -15.79 8.52
C LEU A 84 -12.53 -16.46 7.17
N GLN A 85 -12.53 -15.70 6.08
CA GLN A 85 -12.20 -16.18 4.74
C GLN A 85 -10.76 -16.69 4.64
N GLU A 86 -9.82 -15.93 5.23
CA GLU A 86 -8.41 -16.30 5.25
C GLU A 86 -8.17 -17.60 6.01
N LEU A 87 -8.78 -17.75 7.19
CA LEU A 87 -8.68 -18.97 7.99
C LEU A 87 -9.36 -20.17 7.31
N ALA A 88 -10.41 -19.95 6.53
CA ALA A 88 -11.01 -20.99 5.70
C ALA A 88 -10.06 -21.41 4.57
N ARG A 89 -9.36 -20.47 3.91
CA ARG A 89 -8.30 -20.77 2.92
C ARG A 89 -7.15 -21.59 3.50
N HIS A 90 -6.78 -21.33 4.75
CA HIS A 90 -5.78 -22.12 5.49
C HIS A 90 -6.32 -23.46 6.00
N GLY A 91 -7.63 -23.74 5.83
CA GLY A 91 -8.28 -24.94 6.32
C GLY A 91 -8.38 -25.04 7.84
N ALA A 92 -8.21 -23.91 8.57
CA ALA A 92 -8.43 -23.82 10.02
C ALA A 92 -9.91 -23.75 10.36
N LEU A 93 -10.70 -23.13 9.48
CA LEU A 93 -12.15 -23.11 9.51
C LEU A 93 -12.76 -23.81 8.31
N THR A 94 -13.99 -24.30 8.45
CA THR A 94 -14.86 -24.72 7.35
C THR A 94 -16.12 -23.85 7.35
N GLY A 95 -16.66 -23.58 6.15
CA GLY A 95 -17.85 -22.77 5.95
C GLY A 95 -17.57 -21.51 5.11
N ASP A 96 -18.57 -20.68 5.02
CA ASP A 96 -18.58 -19.44 4.23
C ASP A 96 -19.47 -18.37 4.91
N PRO A 97 -19.55 -17.13 4.39
CA PRO A 97 -20.37 -16.08 5.00
C PRO A 97 -21.85 -16.42 5.14
N ASP A 98 -22.42 -17.24 4.25
CA ASP A 98 -23.85 -17.54 4.23
C ASP A 98 -24.19 -18.73 5.15
N SER A 99 -23.34 -19.78 5.14
CA SER A 99 -23.53 -20.99 5.96
C SER A 99 -22.97 -20.88 7.38
N GLY A 100 -22.17 -19.85 7.66
CA GLY A 100 -21.42 -19.68 8.91
C GLY A 100 -20.12 -20.46 8.92
N TYR A 101 -19.35 -20.30 10.00
CA TYR A 101 -18.01 -20.87 10.14
C TYR A 101 -17.92 -21.82 11.32
N ARG A 102 -17.13 -22.87 11.18
CA ARG A 102 -16.84 -23.85 12.22
C ARG A 102 -15.35 -24.09 12.33
N TYR A 103 -14.84 -24.23 13.54
CA TYR A 103 -13.46 -24.62 13.79
C TYR A 103 -13.21 -26.05 13.29
N GLU A 104 -12.20 -26.21 12.45
CA GLU A 104 -11.83 -27.51 11.86
C GLU A 104 -10.57 -28.07 12.49
N ARG A 105 -9.46 -27.33 12.44
CA ARG A 105 -8.17 -27.80 12.93
C ARG A 105 -7.26 -26.64 13.40
N GLU A 106 -6.30 -27.00 14.22
CA GLU A 106 -5.19 -26.10 14.54
C GLU A 106 -4.28 -25.86 13.34
N LEU A 107 -3.69 -24.69 13.30
CA LEU A 107 -2.59 -24.37 12.40
C LEU A 107 -1.25 -24.76 13.04
N PRO A 108 -0.21 -25.07 12.25
CA PRO A 108 1.14 -25.36 12.77
C PRO A 108 1.62 -24.27 13.75
N PRO A 109 2.32 -24.63 14.82
CA PRO A 109 2.84 -23.65 15.77
C PRO A 109 3.86 -22.73 15.07
N THR A 110 3.90 -21.48 15.51
CA THR A 110 4.86 -20.49 15.05
C THR A 110 5.55 -19.84 16.23
N THR A 111 6.83 -19.52 16.07
CA THR A 111 7.66 -18.91 17.11
C THR A 111 8.08 -17.49 16.72
N ARG A 112 8.47 -16.69 17.72
CA ARG A 112 9.01 -15.35 17.45
C ARG A 112 10.29 -15.42 16.60
N ASN A 113 11.12 -16.45 16.76
CA ASN A 113 12.34 -16.60 15.96
C ASN A 113 12.02 -16.87 14.49
N GLU A 114 11.01 -17.67 14.19
CA GLU A 114 10.54 -17.88 12.82
C GLU A 114 9.99 -16.59 12.20
N LEU A 115 9.23 -15.77 12.96
CA LEU A 115 8.80 -14.46 12.50
C LEU A 115 9.98 -13.55 12.15
N VAL A 116 10.99 -13.46 13.05
CA VAL A 116 12.19 -12.64 12.82
C VAL A 116 12.94 -13.15 11.59
N GLN A 117 13.09 -14.48 11.46
CA GLN A 117 13.77 -15.07 10.32
C GLN A 117 13.01 -14.80 9.00
N ALA A 118 11.70 -14.98 8.98
CA ALA A 118 10.87 -14.69 7.79
C ALA A 118 10.98 -13.21 7.39
N CYS A 119 10.91 -12.28 8.34
CA CYS A 119 11.11 -10.86 8.05
C CYS A 119 12.51 -10.58 7.47
N THR A 120 13.56 -11.20 8.05
CA THR A 120 14.94 -11.06 7.57
C THR A 120 15.09 -11.59 6.15
N ASP A 121 14.52 -12.75 5.86
CA ASP A 121 14.62 -13.41 4.56
C ASP A 121 13.86 -12.63 3.45
N LEU A 122 12.83 -11.88 3.84
CA LEU A 122 12.11 -10.95 2.96
C LEU A 122 12.81 -9.57 2.85
N GLY A 123 13.92 -9.38 3.55
CA GLY A 123 14.67 -8.14 3.54
C GLY A 123 14.04 -7.02 4.35
N TYR A 124 13.12 -7.33 5.27
CA TYR A 124 12.55 -6.35 6.19
C TYR A 124 13.49 -6.05 7.36
N ALA A 125 13.44 -4.82 7.84
CA ALA A 125 14.13 -4.42 9.05
C ALA A 125 13.52 -5.09 10.31
N PRO A 126 14.31 -5.27 11.39
CA PRO A 126 13.86 -5.93 12.62
C PRO A 126 12.62 -5.29 13.28
N GLU A 127 12.42 -4.01 13.05
CA GLU A 127 11.29 -3.23 13.56
C GLU A 127 9.96 -3.76 13.05
N LEU A 128 9.91 -4.28 11.80
CA LEU A 128 8.70 -4.90 11.27
C LEU A 128 8.35 -6.17 12.04
N ALA A 129 9.32 -7.04 12.34
CA ALA A 129 9.06 -8.24 13.13
C ALA A 129 8.54 -7.90 14.54
N THR A 130 9.06 -6.82 15.13
CA THR A 130 8.60 -6.30 16.43
C THR A 130 7.16 -5.79 16.32
N PHE A 131 6.85 -4.99 15.30
CA PHE A 131 5.52 -4.45 15.05
C PHE A 131 4.48 -5.56 14.78
N VAL A 132 4.77 -6.49 13.87
CA VAL A 132 3.89 -7.63 13.56
C VAL A 132 3.69 -8.51 14.78
N GLY A 133 4.73 -8.76 15.55
CA GLY A 133 4.64 -9.51 16.82
C GLY A 133 3.74 -8.81 17.85
N ALA A 134 3.86 -7.50 17.98
CA ALA A 134 3.04 -6.70 18.90
C ALA A 134 1.57 -6.66 18.44
N THR A 135 1.30 -6.36 17.17
CA THR A 135 -0.08 -6.35 16.66
C THR A 135 -0.76 -7.70 16.82
N ASN A 136 -0.05 -8.80 16.49
CA ASN A 136 -0.56 -10.16 16.65
C ASN A 136 -0.77 -10.58 18.10
N GLY A 137 -0.07 -9.95 19.04
CA GLY A 137 -0.29 -10.13 20.48
C GLY A 137 -1.53 -9.41 21.01
N HIS A 138 -1.99 -8.38 20.30
CA HIS A 138 -3.09 -7.48 20.72
C HIS A 138 -4.30 -7.49 19.76
N LEU A 139 -4.46 -8.53 18.92
CA LEU A 139 -5.52 -8.56 17.91
C LEU A 139 -6.93 -8.39 18.48
N THR A 140 -7.19 -8.97 19.67
CA THR A 140 -8.49 -8.84 20.32
C THR A 140 -8.76 -7.39 20.73
N GLU A 141 -7.77 -6.71 21.30
CA GLU A 141 -7.86 -5.30 21.68
C GLU A 141 -8.02 -4.39 20.46
N LEU A 142 -7.27 -4.67 19.40
CA LEU A 142 -7.32 -3.92 18.13
C LEU A 142 -8.69 -4.07 17.47
N VAL A 143 -9.20 -5.30 17.31
CA VAL A 143 -10.49 -5.52 16.63
C VAL A 143 -11.69 -5.00 17.44
N GLN A 144 -11.54 -4.87 18.76
CA GLN A 144 -12.51 -4.25 19.65
C GLN A 144 -12.38 -2.73 19.75
N ASP A 145 -11.43 -2.13 19.05
CA ASP A 145 -11.10 -0.68 19.07
C ASP A 145 -10.71 -0.16 20.47
N ARG A 146 -10.20 -1.05 21.34
CA ARG A 146 -9.68 -0.72 22.68
C ARG A 146 -8.21 -0.29 22.65
N MET A 147 -7.53 -0.56 21.55
CA MET A 147 -6.18 -0.14 21.23
C MET A 147 -6.15 0.30 19.78
N ARG A 148 -5.34 1.30 19.45
CA ARG A 148 -5.15 1.76 18.07
C ARG A 148 -3.84 1.22 17.53
N VAL A 149 -3.86 0.70 16.30
CA VAL A 149 -2.64 0.19 15.64
C VAL A 149 -1.56 1.28 15.48
N GLN A 150 -1.96 2.55 15.38
CA GLN A 150 -1.04 3.69 15.35
C GLN A 150 -0.15 3.77 16.59
N GLU A 151 -0.63 3.34 17.76
CA GLU A 151 0.16 3.32 19.00
C GLU A 151 1.34 2.33 18.92
N LEU A 152 1.16 1.26 18.15
CA LEU A 152 2.18 0.22 17.90
C LEU A 152 3.09 0.59 16.71
N LEU A 153 2.55 1.29 15.71
CA LEU A 153 3.30 1.70 14.53
C LEU A 153 4.17 2.94 14.78
N PHE A 154 3.70 3.84 15.66
CA PHE A 154 4.35 5.09 16.02
C PHE A 154 4.58 5.17 17.54
N PRO A 155 5.37 4.26 18.14
CA PRO A 155 5.58 4.24 19.58
C PRO A 155 6.21 5.55 20.04
N GLY A 156 5.54 6.25 20.98
CA GLY A 156 5.99 7.56 21.44
C GLY A 156 6.00 8.68 20.39
N GLY A 157 5.37 8.47 19.22
CA GLY A 157 5.40 9.41 18.09
C GLY A 157 6.63 9.26 17.18
N ASP A 158 7.43 8.20 17.36
CA ASP A 158 8.57 7.88 16.51
C ASP A 158 8.10 7.27 15.17
N MET A 159 8.79 7.57 14.08
CA MET A 159 8.50 7.08 12.73
C MET A 159 9.34 5.88 12.30
N VAL A 160 10.31 5.43 13.10
CA VAL A 160 11.28 4.38 12.72
C VAL A 160 10.59 3.10 12.26
N THR A 161 9.57 2.63 13.00
CA THR A 161 8.81 1.44 12.65
C THR A 161 8.05 1.60 11.33
N ALA A 162 7.44 2.75 11.09
CA ALA A 162 6.73 3.02 9.85
C ALA A 162 7.70 3.18 8.67
N GLU A 163 8.83 3.86 8.83
CA GLU A 163 9.88 3.96 7.80
C GLU A 163 10.43 2.56 7.45
N ALA A 164 10.71 1.73 8.45
CA ALA A 164 11.14 0.35 8.25
C ALA A 164 10.11 -0.48 7.46
N THR A 165 8.82 -0.26 7.71
CA THR A 165 7.73 -0.97 7.03
C THR A 165 7.61 -0.57 5.55
N TYR A 166 7.74 0.72 5.23
CA TYR A 166 7.44 1.26 3.90
C TYR A 166 8.68 1.55 3.04
N ARG A 167 9.89 1.44 3.58
CA ARG A 167 11.12 1.78 2.87
C ARG A 167 12.20 0.70 2.92
N GLU A 168 12.46 0.13 4.10
CA GLU A 168 13.65 -0.67 4.39
C GLU A 168 13.46 -2.17 4.09
N ASN A 169 12.93 -2.51 2.89
CA ASN A 169 12.76 -3.90 2.46
C ASN A 169 13.07 -4.06 0.96
N ALA A 170 13.24 -5.30 0.51
CA ALA A 170 13.69 -5.62 -0.85
C ALA A 170 12.75 -5.09 -1.92
N ILE A 171 11.43 -5.27 -1.76
CA ILE A 171 10.46 -4.81 -2.75
C ILE A 171 10.32 -3.29 -2.74
N SER A 172 10.27 -2.64 -1.57
CA SER A 172 10.16 -1.18 -1.50
C SER A 172 11.37 -0.50 -2.13
N ARG A 173 12.59 -1.00 -1.90
CA ARG A 173 13.79 -0.48 -2.57
C ARG A 173 13.69 -0.60 -4.10
N TYR A 174 13.29 -1.77 -4.60
CA TYR A 174 13.10 -1.97 -6.04
C TYR A 174 12.08 -0.96 -6.62
N LEU A 175 10.91 -0.86 -6.00
CA LEU A 175 9.82 0.01 -6.47
C LEU A 175 10.17 1.50 -6.37
N ASN A 176 10.82 1.92 -5.29
CA ASN A 176 11.24 3.31 -5.11
C ASN A 176 12.31 3.71 -6.15
N HIS A 177 13.27 2.84 -6.44
CA HIS A 177 14.25 3.09 -7.50
C HIS A 177 13.60 3.16 -8.89
N ALA A 178 12.65 2.28 -9.17
CA ALA A 178 11.86 2.37 -10.41
C ALA A 178 11.07 3.69 -10.46
N ALA A 179 10.34 4.04 -9.40
CA ALA A 179 9.57 5.28 -9.32
C ALA A 179 10.44 6.52 -9.50
N ARG A 180 11.63 6.56 -8.86
CA ARG A 180 12.62 7.62 -9.04
C ARG A 180 12.97 7.84 -10.51
N GLU A 181 13.31 6.78 -11.25
CA GLU A 181 13.70 6.88 -12.66
C GLU A 181 12.50 7.24 -13.56
N LEU A 182 11.32 6.71 -13.27
CA LEU A 182 10.09 7.08 -13.97
C LEU A 182 9.80 8.58 -13.82
N VAL A 183 9.84 9.08 -12.60
CA VAL A 183 9.60 10.50 -12.28
C VAL A 183 10.68 11.39 -12.94
N ALA A 184 11.95 11.07 -12.77
CA ALA A 184 13.05 11.83 -13.35
C ALA A 184 13.00 11.85 -14.90
N GLY A 185 12.62 10.73 -15.53
CA GLY A 185 12.44 10.61 -16.97
C GLY A 185 11.30 11.48 -17.49
N VAL A 186 10.14 11.44 -16.82
CA VAL A 186 8.98 12.29 -17.16
C VAL A 186 9.33 13.77 -17.00
N VAL A 187 9.95 14.18 -15.89
CA VAL A 187 10.38 15.57 -15.66
C VAL A 187 11.40 16.02 -16.71
N THR A 188 12.38 15.19 -17.03
CA THR A 188 13.41 15.51 -18.04
C THR A 188 12.78 15.77 -19.41
N ARG A 189 11.75 15.02 -19.76
CA ARG A 189 11.01 15.25 -21.01
C ARG A 189 10.20 16.55 -20.96
N LEU A 190 9.46 16.76 -19.88
CA LEU A 190 8.51 17.89 -19.79
C LEU A 190 9.20 19.24 -19.61
N ARG A 191 10.41 19.28 -19.00
CA ARG A 191 11.15 20.54 -18.75
C ARG A 191 11.50 21.36 -19.99
N ALA A 192 11.46 20.74 -21.16
CA ALA A 192 11.69 21.46 -22.43
C ALA A 192 10.58 22.46 -22.73
N ASP A 193 9.34 22.14 -22.34
CA ASP A 193 8.14 22.96 -22.62
C ASP A 193 7.58 23.62 -21.37
N ARG A 194 7.98 23.15 -20.17
CA ARG A 194 7.43 23.56 -18.86
C ARG A 194 8.53 23.75 -17.83
N SER A 195 8.59 24.92 -17.24
CA SER A 195 9.58 25.20 -16.19
C SER A 195 9.01 26.21 -15.19
N PRO A 196 8.84 25.84 -13.90
CA PRO A 196 9.13 24.51 -13.35
C PRO A 196 8.08 23.45 -13.74
N VAL A 197 8.50 22.16 -13.76
CA VAL A 197 7.58 21.02 -13.83
C VAL A 197 6.90 20.85 -12.47
N ARG A 198 5.58 20.82 -12.45
CA ARG A 198 4.79 20.77 -11.22
C ARG A 198 4.40 19.34 -10.87
N ILE A 199 4.78 18.92 -9.67
CA ILE A 199 4.59 17.57 -9.15
C ILE A 199 3.67 17.61 -7.94
N LEU A 200 2.66 16.76 -7.90
CA LEU A 200 1.81 16.50 -6.73
C LEU A 200 2.11 15.09 -6.21
N GLU A 201 2.44 14.96 -4.95
CA GLU A 201 2.47 13.69 -4.25
C GLU A 201 1.29 13.60 -3.29
N LEU A 202 0.44 12.59 -3.48
CA LEU A 202 -0.74 12.32 -2.65
C LEU A 202 -0.39 11.30 -1.57
N GLY A 203 -0.80 11.59 -0.32
CA GLY A 203 -0.65 10.68 0.81
C GLY A 203 0.79 10.27 1.05
N ALA A 204 1.71 11.22 1.03
CA ALA A 204 3.16 10.99 1.10
C ALA A 204 3.63 10.33 2.42
N GLY A 205 2.83 10.41 3.49
CA GLY A 205 3.07 9.74 4.76
C GLY A 205 4.43 10.04 5.37
N VAL A 206 5.18 8.99 5.68
CA VAL A 206 6.55 9.11 6.23
C VAL A 206 7.60 9.53 5.19
N GLY A 207 7.22 9.72 3.92
CA GLY A 207 8.12 10.15 2.85
C GLY A 207 9.07 9.07 2.35
N GLY A 208 8.69 7.78 2.50
CA GLY A 208 9.55 6.66 2.11
C GLY A 208 9.92 6.66 0.63
N THR A 209 8.95 6.88 -0.26
CA THR A 209 9.16 7.03 -1.70
C THR A 209 9.69 8.43 -2.05
N THR A 210 9.25 9.45 -1.31
CA THR A 210 9.64 10.85 -1.54
C THR A 210 11.16 11.03 -1.53
N ASP A 211 11.89 10.40 -0.61
CA ASP A 211 13.35 10.53 -0.52
C ASP A 211 14.04 10.12 -1.80
N ASP A 212 13.69 8.96 -2.33
CA ASP A 212 14.30 8.42 -3.54
C ASP A 212 13.93 9.29 -4.77
N VAL A 213 12.67 9.71 -4.85
CA VAL A 213 12.19 10.59 -5.93
C VAL A 213 12.89 11.94 -5.89
N VAL A 214 12.95 12.59 -4.73
CA VAL A 214 13.61 13.90 -4.54
C VAL A 214 15.10 13.85 -4.87
N ALA A 215 15.78 12.74 -4.54
CA ALA A 215 17.17 12.54 -4.93
C ALA A 215 17.35 12.52 -6.45
N GLY A 216 16.40 11.91 -7.19
CA GLY A 216 16.39 11.89 -8.67
C GLY A 216 16.06 13.23 -9.33
N LEU A 217 15.48 14.17 -8.59
CA LEU A 217 15.10 15.50 -9.08
C LEU A 217 16.15 16.59 -8.87
N THR A 218 17.29 16.25 -8.26
CA THR A 218 18.36 17.23 -7.97
C THR A 218 18.85 17.89 -9.28
N GLY A 219 18.81 19.25 -9.29
CA GLY A 219 19.22 20.04 -10.47
C GLY A 219 18.17 20.15 -11.58
N LEU A 220 16.99 19.56 -11.41
CA LEU A 220 15.87 19.73 -12.34
C LEU A 220 14.97 20.89 -11.87
N PRO A 221 14.37 21.66 -12.81
CA PRO A 221 13.47 22.76 -12.47
C PRO A 221 12.08 22.22 -12.10
N VAL A 222 11.84 22.00 -10.82
CA VAL A 222 10.60 21.42 -10.31
C VAL A 222 9.95 22.27 -9.22
N GLU A 223 8.64 22.18 -9.08
CA GLU A 223 7.86 22.55 -7.90
C GLU A 223 7.15 21.30 -7.41
N TYR A 224 7.48 20.87 -6.19
CA TYR A 224 7.00 19.61 -5.60
C TYR A 224 6.04 19.87 -4.46
N HIS A 225 4.82 19.39 -4.57
CA HIS A 225 3.79 19.48 -3.54
C HIS A 225 3.69 18.14 -2.82
N PHE A 226 4.33 18.07 -1.64
CA PHE A 226 4.19 16.96 -0.70
C PHE A 226 2.86 17.11 0.03
N THR A 227 1.93 16.19 -0.11
CA THR A 227 0.62 16.30 0.52
C THR A 227 0.22 15.05 1.30
N ASP A 228 -0.51 15.27 2.38
CA ASP A 228 -1.09 14.22 3.21
C ASP A 228 -2.34 14.75 3.91
N VAL A 229 -3.18 13.89 4.46
CA VAL A 229 -4.33 14.28 5.29
C VAL A 229 -3.93 14.58 6.74
N SER A 230 -2.70 14.26 7.14
CA SER A 230 -2.19 14.37 8.52
C SER A 230 -1.12 15.47 8.66
N ASN A 231 -1.39 16.45 9.52
CA ASN A 231 -0.39 17.44 9.90
C ASN A 231 0.86 16.80 10.55
N PHE A 232 0.71 15.65 11.22
CA PHE A 232 1.83 14.92 11.82
C PHE A 232 2.91 14.60 10.77
N PHE A 233 2.53 14.08 9.62
CA PHE A 233 3.45 13.78 8.52
C PHE A 233 3.98 15.06 7.85
N LEU A 234 3.12 16.06 7.65
CA LEU A 234 3.54 17.31 7.04
C LEU A 234 4.60 18.05 7.88
N ASP A 235 4.46 18.06 9.21
CA ASP A 235 5.41 18.70 10.10
C ASP A 235 6.76 17.97 10.13
N ALA A 236 6.74 16.65 10.07
CA ALA A 236 7.96 15.87 9.92
C ALA A 236 8.65 16.12 8.58
N ALA A 237 7.88 16.13 7.48
CA ALA A 237 8.39 16.37 6.14
C ALA A 237 8.98 17.80 6.01
N ARG A 238 8.34 18.83 6.58
CA ARG A 238 8.89 20.22 6.62
C ARG A 238 10.27 20.27 7.26
N ARG A 239 10.50 19.51 8.33
CA ARG A 239 11.82 19.43 8.97
C ARG A 239 12.82 18.65 8.11
N ARG A 240 12.40 17.51 7.56
CA ARG A 240 13.24 16.61 6.77
C ARG A 240 13.74 17.25 5.49
N PHE A 241 12.88 18.00 4.80
CA PHE A 241 13.16 18.62 3.50
C PHE A 241 13.37 20.14 3.57
N ALA A 242 13.77 20.65 4.74
CA ALA A 242 13.97 22.09 4.95
C ALA A 242 15.00 22.75 4.01
N ASP A 243 15.94 21.95 3.48
CA ASP A 243 16.95 22.35 2.50
C ASP A 243 16.45 22.35 1.04
N ARG A 244 15.17 22.03 0.80
CA ARG A 244 14.54 21.93 -0.52
C ARG A 244 13.53 23.07 -0.74
N PRO A 245 13.96 24.28 -1.15
CA PRO A 245 13.08 25.46 -1.24
C PRO A 245 11.98 25.33 -2.32
N TRP A 246 12.08 24.36 -3.21
CA TRP A 246 11.12 24.04 -4.25
C TRP A 246 10.02 23.06 -3.80
N MET A 247 10.06 22.61 -2.53
CA MET A 247 8.99 21.79 -1.94
C MET A 247 7.94 22.67 -1.25
N ARG A 248 6.69 22.25 -1.38
CA ARG A 248 5.50 22.81 -0.70
C ARG A 248 4.81 21.70 0.07
N PHE A 249 4.12 22.05 1.16
CA PHE A 249 3.47 21.07 2.04
C PHE A 249 2.04 21.52 2.31
N ALA A 250 1.06 20.67 1.98
CA ALA A 250 -0.36 20.99 2.12
C ALA A 250 -1.19 19.77 2.53
N ILE A 251 -2.33 20.03 3.19
CA ILE A 251 -3.38 19.03 3.39
C ILE A 251 -4.10 18.86 2.08
N VAL A 252 -4.16 17.61 1.57
CA VAL A 252 -5.00 17.21 0.45
C VAL A 252 -5.61 15.84 0.76
N ASP A 253 -6.92 15.74 0.67
CA ASP A 253 -7.67 14.49 0.77
C ASP A 253 -8.11 14.08 -0.64
N MET A 254 -7.68 12.91 -1.10
CA MET A 254 -8.07 12.40 -2.42
C MET A 254 -9.54 11.97 -2.53
N ASN A 255 -10.23 11.84 -1.40
CA ASN A 255 -11.67 11.55 -1.34
C ASN A 255 -12.52 12.82 -1.29
N ALA A 256 -11.90 14.01 -1.26
CA ALA A 256 -12.54 15.31 -1.44
C ALA A 256 -12.50 15.73 -2.91
N ASP A 257 -13.18 16.81 -3.26
CA ASP A 257 -13.15 17.40 -4.62
C ASP A 257 -11.75 17.96 -4.93
N LEU A 258 -11.03 17.29 -5.82
CA LEU A 258 -9.72 17.70 -6.30
C LEU A 258 -9.77 18.76 -7.40
N ALA A 259 -10.93 19.07 -7.96
CA ALA A 259 -11.09 20.04 -9.06
C ALA A 259 -10.65 21.47 -8.69
N GLN A 260 -10.60 21.78 -7.38
CA GLN A 260 -10.13 23.07 -6.88
C GLN A 260 -8.60 23.19 -6.81
N GLN A 261 -7.88 22.10 -7.02
CA GLN A 261 -6.42 22.11 -7.06
C GLN A 261 -5.92 22.71 -8.38
N SER A 262 -4.71 23.26 -8.32
CA SER A 262 -4.01 23.69 -9.54
C SER A 262 -3.65 22.48 -10.41
N ARG A 263 -3.45 22.70 -11.71
CA ARG A 263 -2.98 21.64 -12.59
C ARG A 263 -1.52 21.29 -12.33
N TYR A 264 -1.20 20.00 -12.53
CA TYR A 264 0.13 19.42 -12.36
C TYR A 264 0.58 18.74 -13.65
N ASP A 265 1.87 18.48 -13.73
CA ASP A 265 2.49 17.76 -14.84
C ASP A 265 2.73 16.29 -14.48
N LEU A 266 2.84 16.01 -13.18
CA LEU A 266 3.05 14.68 -12.65
C LEU A 266 2.31 14.52 -11.32
N VAL A 267 1.65 13.40 -11.15
CA VAL A 267 1.09 12.96 -9.86
C VAL A 267 1.83 11.72 -9.40
N ILE A 268 2.19 11.68 -8.12
CA ILE A 268 2.83 10.55 -7.45
C ILE A 268 1.94 10.09 -6.31
N ALA A 269 1.85 8.78 -6.10
CA ALA A 269 1.15 8.20 -4.96
C ALA A 269 1.83 6.88 -4.57
N SER A 270 1.97 6.59 -3.28
CA SER A 270 2.59 5.34 -2.83
C SER A 270 1.78 4.69 -1.72
N ASN A 271 1.18 3.52 -2.00
CA ASN A 271 0.33 2.77 -1.09
C ASN A 271 -0.77 3.65 -0.44
N VAL A 272 -1.47 4.43 -1.26
CA VAL A 272 -2.51 5.35 -0.80
C VAL A 272 -3.77 5.33 -1.66
N LEU A 273 -3.68 5.11 -2.99
CA LEU A 273 -4.83 5.15 -3.89
C LEU A 273 -5.87 4.06 -3.57
N HIS A 274 -5.43 2.94 -2.99
CA HIS A 274 -6.35 1.90 -2.51
C HIS A 274 -7.34 2.40 -1.43
N ASN A 275 -7.05 3.52 -0.74
CA ASN A 275 -7.95 4.14 0.23
C ASN A 275 -9.06 4.99 -0.42
N ALA A 276 -9.09 5.12 -1.75
CA ALA A 276 -10.17 5.82 -2.45
C ALA A 276 -11.53 5.14 -2.19
N HIS A 277 -12.55 5.94 -1.90
CA HIS A 277 -13.94 5.45 -1.78
C HIS A 277 -14.46 4.91 -3.12
N HIS A 278 -14.01 5.53 -4.23
CA HIS A 278 -14.32 5.15 -5.60
C HIS A 278 -13.13 5.42 -6.51
N ILE A 279 -12.33 4.38 -6.76
CA ILE A 279 -11.07 4.53 -7.49
C ILE A 279 -11.23 5.11 -8.90
N GLY A 280 -12.26 4.70 -9.65
CA GLY A 280 -12.49 5.23 -11.00
C GLY A 280 -12.79 6.72 -10.99
N HIS A 281 -13.52 7.22 -9.98
CA HIS A 281 -13.74 8.66 -9.81
C HIS A 281 -12.43 9.39 -9.49
N THR A 282 -11.68 8.90 -8.50
CA THR A 282 -10.38 9.49 -8.12
C THR A 282 -9.41 9.54 -9.30
N LEU A 283 -9.27 8.46 -10.08
CA LEU A 283 -8.43 8.46 -11.27
C LEU A 283 -8.92 9.45 -12.36
N GLY A 284 -10.24 9.61 -12.50
CA GLY A 284 -10.83 10.64 -13.38
C GLY A 284 -10.44 12.05 -12.95
N GLU A 285 -10.52 12.36 -11.66
CA GLU A 285 -10.08 13.64 -11.11
C GLU A 285 -8.56 13.86 -11.28
N LEU A 286 -7.74 12.83 -11.05
CA LEU A 286 -6.29 12.90 -11.29
C LEU A 286 -5.99 13.19 -12.77
N ARG A 287 -6.74 12.58 -13.69
CA ARG A 287 -6.61 12.88 -15.10
C ARG A 287 -6.91 14.35 -15.39
N GLU A 288 -7.97 14.90 -14.80
CA GLU A 288 -8.31 16.32 -15.00
C GLU A 288 -7.29 17.28 -14.35
N LEU A 289 -6.67 16.87 -13.24
CA LEU A 289 -5.55 17.61 -12.61
C LEU A 289 -4.30 17.64 -13.47
N LEU A 290 -4.07 16.61 -14.27
CA LEU A 290 -2.88 16.55 -15.11
C LEU A 290 -3.00 17.51 -16.30
N ASN A 291 -1.93 18.18 -16.66
CA ASN A 291 -1.76 18.82 -17.95
C ASN A 291 -1.72 17.76 -19.06
N PRO A 292 -2.14 18.08 -20.31
CA PRO A 292 -1.96 17.17 -21.46
C PRO A 292 -0.51 16.69 -21.58
N GLY A 293 -0.29 15.39 -21.78
CA GLY A 293 1.02 14.76 -21.78
C GLY A 293 1.66 14.60 -20.40
N GLY A 294 0.95 14.90 -19.33
CA GLY A 294 1.36 14.62 -17.95
C GLY A 294 1.20 13.14 -17.59
N ALA A 295 1.69 12.73 -16.43
CA ALA A 295 1.70 11.34 -16.01
C ALA A 295 1.26 11.14 -14.54
N VAL A 296 0.79 9.93 -14.25
CA VAL A 296 0.65 9.42 -12.88
C VAL A 296 1.67 8.30 -12.70
N VAL A 297 2.45 8.35 -11.60
CA VAL A 297 3.36 7.27 -11.17
C VAL A 297 2.95 6.86 -9.77
N PHE A 298 2.59 5.60 -9.56
CA PHE A 298 2.16 5.16 -8.24
C PHE A 298 2.60 3.75 -7.91
N ILE A 299 2.76 3.49 -6.61
CA ILE A 299 3.09 2.17 -6.05
C ILE A 299 1.86 1.66 -5.31
N GLU A 300 1.49 0.39 -5.55
CA GLU A 300 0.37 -0.24 -4.84
C GLU A 300 0.62 -1.71 -4.54
N THR A 301 0.06 -2.16 -3.43
CA THR A 301 -0.12 -3.57 -3.13
C THR A 301 -1.30 -4.11 -3.95
N VAL A 302 -1.13 -5.28 -4.59
CA VAL A 302 -2.14 -5.87 -5.49
C VAL A 302 -2.78 -7.14 -4.95
N VAL A 303 -2.26 -7.69 -3.84
CA VAL A 303 -2.83 -8.85 -3.12
C VAL A 303 -2.73 -8.63 -1.62
N ALA A 304 -3.80 -8.94 -0.88
CA ALA A 304 -3.78 -8.94 0.57
C ALA A 304 -3.04 -10.19 1.11
N HIS A 305 -2.32 -10.00 2.21
CA HIS A 305 -1.60 -11.05 2.93
C HIS A 305 -2.12 -11.19 4.36
N SER A 306 -2.04 -12.39 4.93
CA SER A 306 -2.50 -12.63 6.31
C SER A 306 -1.85 -11.68 7.31
N GLN A 307 -0.55 -11.37 7.15
CA GLN A 307 0.14 -10.43 8.04
C GLN A 307 -0.37 -8.99 7.91
N LEU A 308 -0.83 -8.54 6.73
CA LEU A 308 -1.44 -7.23 6.56
C LEU A 308 -2.79 -7.15 7.28
N LEU A 309 -3.58 -8.22 7.22
CA LEU A 309 -4.88 -8.34 7.90
C LEU A 309 -4.75 -8.27 9.43
N THR A 310 -3.59 -8.59 9.97
CA THR A 310 -3.32 -8.55 11.42
C THR A 310 -2.51 -7.34 11.85
N SER A 311 -2.21 -6.41 10.94
CA SER A 311 -1.36 -5.25 11.21
C SER A 311 -1.89 -3.97 10.54
N VAL A 312 -1.32 -3.55 9.43
CA VAL A 312 -1.61 -2.25 8.81
C VAL A 312 -3.05 -2.10 8.28
N HIS A 313 -3.79 -3.18 8.03
CA HIS A 313 -5.19 -3.10 7.63
C HIS A 313 -6.09 -2.44 8.68
N PHE A 314 -5.70 -2.42 9.95
CA PHE A 314 -6.42 -1.63 10.95
C PHE A 314 -6.38 -0.12 10.68
N LEU A 315 -5.35 0.39 9.96
CA LEU A 315 -5.28 1.79 9.50
C LEU A 315 -6.33 2.09 8.42
N MET A 316 -6.74 1.07 7.67
CA MET A 316 -7.67 1.21 6.53
C MET A 316 -9.14 1.12 6.96
N SER A 317 -9.40 0.85 8.24
CA SER A 317 -10.76 0.87 8.77
C SER A 317 -11.29 2.30 8.83
N PRO A 318 -12.49 2.57 8.26
CA PRO A 318 -13.02 3.92 8.14
C PRO A 318 -13.24 4.56 9.53
N ALA A 319 -13.17 5.88 9.58
CA ALA A 319 -13.65 6.62 10.73
C ALA A 319 -15.16 6.40 10.88
N PRO A 320 -15.73 6.54 12.11
CA PRO A 320 -17.16 6.38 12.32
C PRO A 320 -17.99 7.26 11.37
N GLY A 321 -18.92 6.63 10.64
CA GLY A 321 -19.79 7.32 9.68
C GLY A 321 -19.17 7.60 8.30
N GLN A 322 -17.91 7.25 8.09
CA GLN A 322 -17.27 7.35 6.78
C GLN A 322 -17.45 6.04 5.98
N PRO A 323 -17.56 6.12 4.64
CA PRO A 323 -17.58 4.93 3.81
C PRO A 323 -16.25 4.17 3.86
N HIS A 324 -16.31 2.87 3.63
CA HIS A 324 -15.15 2.03 3.45
C HIS A 324 -14.47 2.32 2.09
N ALA A 325 -13.16 2.16 2.02
CA ALA A 325 -12.45 2.21 0.74
C ALA A 325 -13.05 1.19 -0.24
N GLY A 326 -13.26 1.60 -1.49
CA GLY A 326 -13.88 0.76 -2.52
C GLY A 326 -15.38 0.51 -2.35
N ALA A 327 -16.06 1.21 -1.44
CA ALA A 327 -17.50 1.00 -1.21
C ALA A 327 -18.38 1.23 -2.44
N ALA A 328 -17.91 2.00 -3.43
CA ALA A 328 -18.67 2.42 -4.61
C ALA A 328 -17.98 2.04 -5.94
N ASP A 329 -16.98 1.18 -5.95
CA ASP A 329 -16.25 0.76 -7.15
C ASP A 329 -16.24 -0.78 -7.35
N VAL A 330 -15.29 -1.30 -8.14
CA VAL A 330 -15.15 -2.73 -8.46
C VAL A 330 -14.94 -3.62 -7.23
N ARG A 331 -14.62 -3.03 -6.08
CA ARG A 331 -14.45 -3.73 -4.79
C ARG A 331 -15.74 -3.80 -3.97
N ALA A 332 -16.81 -3.11 -4.39
CA ALA A 332 -18.06 -3.03 -3.64
C ALA A 332 -18.60 -4.41 -3.29
N GLY A 333 -18.97 -4.61 -2.02
CA GLY A 333 -19.48 -5.87 -1.51
C GLY A 333 -18.46 -7.00 -1.31
N THR A 334 -17.16 -6.75 -1.52
CA THR A 334 -16.09 -7.76 -1.41
C THR A 334 -15.24 -7.66 -0.14
N ASP A 335 -15.37 -6.61 0.63
CA ASP A 335 -14.46 -6.26 1.75
C ASP A 335 -12.98 -6.11 1.34
N ARG A 336 -12.63 -6.17 0.06
CA ARG A 336 -11.25 -5.99 -0.40
C ARG A 336 -10.85 -4.51 -0.34
N ILE A 337 -9.61 -4.26 0.05
CA ILE A 337 -8.97 -2.94 -0.02
C ILE A 337 -8.19 -2.80 -1.33
N PHE A 338 -7.41 -3.82 -1.68
CA PHE A 338 -6.52 -3.76 -2.84
C PHE A 338 -7.22 -4.20 -4.12
N LEU A 339 -6.83 -3.56 -5.21
CA LEU A 339 -7.16 -3.97 -6.57
C LEU A 339 -6.06 -4.89 -7.09
N THR A 340 -6.43 -5.83 -7.96
CA THR A 340 -5.44 -6.63 -8.69
C THR A 340 -4.69 -5.77 -9.72
N GLU A 341 -3.58 -6.29 -10.26
CA GLU A 341 -2.84 -5.62 -11.32
C GLU A 341 -3.73 -5.34 -12.54
N GLU A 342 -4.55 -6.31 -12.95
CA GLU A 342 -5.49 -6.18 -14.08
C GLU A 342 -6.57 -5.14 -13.80
N GLU A 343 -7.10 -5.12 -12.58
CA GLU A 343 -8.10 -4.11 -12.18
C GLU A 343 -7.48 -2.71 -12.22
N TRP A 344 -6.25 -2.50 -11.75
CA TRP A 344 -5.54 -1.23 -11.85
C TRP A 344 -5.39 -0.76 -13.30
N VAL A 345 -4.91 -1.64 -14.18
CA VAL A 345 -4.76 -1.34 -15.62
C VAL A 345 -6.11 -1.02 -16.26
N GLY A 346 -7.16 -1.76 -15.90
CA GLY A 346 -8.52 -1.51 -16.37
C GLY A 346 -9.08 -0.16 -15.91
N GLN A 347 -8.90 0.19 -14.63
CA GLN A 347 -9.37 1.46 -14.06
C GLN A 347 -8.62 2.66 -14.63
N LEU A 348 -7.30 2.56 -14.84
CA LEU A 348 -6.50 3.60 -15.51
C LEU A 348 -7.02 3.85 -16.94
N THR A 349 -7.21 2.77 -17.70
CA THR A 349 -7.70 2.84 -19.08
C THR A 349 -9.10 3.47 -19.16
N ALA A 350 -10.00 3.04 -18.26
CA ALA A 350 -11.37 3.58 -18.18
C ALA A 350 -11.38 5.07 -17.80
N ALA A 351 -10.42 5.52 -16.99
CA ALA A 351 -10.26 6.93 -16.64
C ALA A 351 -9.59 7.76 -17.77
N GLY A 352 -9.17 7.16 -18.89
CA GLY A 352 -8.46 7.84 -19.97
C GLY A 352 -6.99 8.17 -19.64
N LEU A 353 -6.41 7.37 -18.75
CA LEU A 353 -4.98 7.34 -18.46
C LEU A 353 -4.39 6.09 -19.12
N ARG A 354 -3.48 6.27 -20.08
CA ARG A 354 -2.88 5.15 -20.80
C ARG A 354 -1.73 4.54 -20.00
N PRO A 355 -1.86 3.27 -19.53
CA PRO A 355 -0.77 2.59 -18.84
C PRO A 355 0.44 2.43 -19.76
N VAL A 356 1.65 2.68 -19.23
CA VAL A 356 2.89 2.61 -19.99
C VAL A 356 3.95 1.74 -19.33
N VAL A 357 3.92 1.60 -17.99
CA VAL A 357 4.87 0.77 -17.25
C VAL A 357 4.15 0.09 -16.09
N VAL A 358 4.44 -1.20 -15.88
CA VAL A 358 4.13 -1.96 -14.67
C VAL A 358 5.37 -2.77 -14.29
N LEU A 359 5.90 -2.57 -13.08
CA LEU A 359 7.09 -3.26 -12.56
C LEU A 359 6.89 -3.67 -11.09
N PRO A 360 7.51 -4.78 -10.64
CA PRO A 360 8.22 -5.77 -11.42
C PRO A 360 7.30 -6.52 -12.38
N ALA A 361 7.85 -7.08 -13.47
CA ALA A 361 7.10 -7.96 -14.36
C ALA A 361 6.69 -9.26 -13.62
N ALA A 362 5.65 -9.93 -14.10
CA ALA A 362 5.06 -11.08 -13.39
C ALA A 362 6.03 -12.26 -13.17
N ASP A 363 7.03 -12.40 -14.04
CA ASP A 363 8.09 -13.42 -13.96
C ASP A 363 9.28 -13.02 -13.09
N HIS A 364 9.32 -11.78 -12.61
CA HIS A 364 10.40 -11.30 -11.75
C HIS A 364 10.30 -11.91 -10.32
N PRO A 365 11.43 -12.30 -9.69
CA PRO A 365 11.42 -12.88 -8.35
C PRO A 365 10.67 -12.06 -7.29
N LEU A 366 10.83 -10.75 -7.29
CA LEU A 366 10.14 -9.86 -6.34
C LEU A 366 8.64 -9.68 -6.62
N ALA A 367 8.14 -10.16 -7.78
CA ALA A 367 6.71 -10.11 -8.08
C ALA A 367 5.85 -10.88 -7.08
N LEU A 368 6.44 -11.92 -6.45
CA LEU A 368 5.80 -12.71 -5.39
C LEU A 368 5.50 -11.93 -4.09
N LEU A 369 6.03 -10.69 -3.96
CA LEU A 369 5.75 -9.80 -2.83
C LEU A 369 4.53 -8.89 -3.09
N ASP A 370 3.87 -9.10 -4.23
CA ASP A 370 2.56 -8.53 -4.59
C ASP A 370 2.44 -7.02 -4.47
N GLN A 371 3.53 -6.30 -4.75
CA GLN A 371 3.52 -4.86 -4.94
C GLN A 371 4.00 -4.50 -6.34
N ARG A 372 3.45 -3.44 -6.92
CA ARG A 372 3.78 -2.94 -8.25
C ARG A 372 3.96 -1.42 -8.24
N VAL A 373 4.86 -0.93 -9.08
CA VAL A 373 4.84 0.46 -9.52
C VAL A 373 4.19 0.52 -10.89
N PHE A 374 3.27 1.46 -11.04
CA PHE A 374 2.56 1.76 -12.27
C PHE A 374 2.94 3.15 -12.77
N ALA A 375 3.04 3.31 -14.09
CA ALA A 375 3.05 4.61 -14.72
C ALA A 375 1.99 4.65 -15.81
N ALA A 376 1.22 5.75 -15.84
CA ALA A 376 0.22 5.98 -16.87
C ALA A 376 0.26 7.45 -17.32
N VAL A 377 -0.09 7.71 -18.57
CA VAL A 377 0.03 9.02 -19.22
C VAL A 377 -1.35 9.54 -19.61
N ARG A 378 -1.60 10.81 -19.34
CA ARG A 378 -2.68 11.56 -20.00
C ARG A 378 -2.19 11.93 -21.41
N ASP A 379 -2.81 11.38 -22.45
CA ASP A 379 -2.50 11.75 -23.81
C ASP A 379 -2.79 13.26 -24.07
N ALA A 380 -2.18 13.82 -25.14
CA ALA A 380 -2.22 15.24 -25.45
C ALA A 380 -3.60 15.75 -25.89
#